data_027e11c44a7a46747a7a43c31fea9fde
#
_entry.id   027e11c44a7a46747a7a43c31fea9fde
#
_cell.length_a   1.000
_cell.length_b   1.000
_cell.length_c   1.000
_cell.angle_alpha   90.00
_cell.angle_beta   90.00
_cell.angle_gamma   90.00
#
_symmetry.space_group_name_H-M   'P 1'
#
loop_
_entity.id
_entity.type
_entity.pdbx_description
1 polymer ?
#
loop_
_entity_poly.entity_id
_entity_poly.type
_entity_poly.pdbx_seq_one_letter_code
_entity_poly.pdbx_strand_id
1 'polypeptide(L)'
;LAPLASLTKLRRLNLTRTPTGDQAAVAIGKLTKLESLNLDYTRLTERGLTALATLPSLRELRLDSATITDAGTEALASFKTLESLNVYHTLITDKGYQKLKQSLPGCRIVYERESALPIRRGS
;
A
#
# COMPACT_ATOMS: atom_id res chain seq x y z
N LEU A 1 -7.71 -1.72 -17.48
CA LEU A 1 -6.87 -2.64 -16.67
C LEU A 1 -7.19 -4.12 -16.88
N ALA A 2 -8.23 -4.44 -17.67
CA ALA A 2 -8.50 -5.83 -17.99
C ALA A 2 -7.27 -6.54 -18.56
N PRO A 3 -6.48 -5.91 -19.47
CA PRO A 3 -5.25 -6.55 -19.97
C PRO A 3 -4.23 -6.81 -18.87
N LEU A 4 -4.24 -5.99 -17.81
CA LEU A 4 -3.32 -6.16 -16.70
C LEU A 4 -3.53 -7.50 -16.00
N ALA A 5 -4.80 -7.90 -15.84
CA ALA A 5 -5.13 -9.14 -15.14
C ALA A 5 -4.61 -10.39 -15.87
N SER A 6 -4.25 -10.28 -17.15
CA SER A 6 -3.72 -11.40 -17.91
C SER A 6 -2.20 -11.55 -17.77
N LEU A 7 -1.52 -10.60 -17.11
CA LEU A 7 -0.07 -10.60 -16.95
C LEU A 7 0.31 -11.43 -15.72
N THR A 8 -0.05 -12.70 -15.71
CA THR A 8 0.04 -13.57 -14.52
C THR A 8 1.46 -13.86 -14.07
N LYS A 9 2.47 -13.58 -14.90
CA LYS A 9 3.87 -13.81 -14.55
C LYS A 9 4.58 -12.56 -14.08
N LEU A 10 3.85 -11.44 -13.98
CA LEU A 10 4.45 -10.16 -13.62
C LEU A 10 4.91 -10.19 -12.17
N ARG A 11 6.14 -9.77 -11.92
CA ARG A 11 6.72 -9.71 -10.59
C ARG A 11 6.82 -8.29 -10.04
N ARG A 12 6.93 -7.31 -10.92
CA ARG A 12 7.04 -5.90 -10.51
C ARG A 12 6.07 -5.07 -11.31
N LEU A 13 5.37 -4.18 -10.62
CA LEU A 13 4.40 -3.30 -11.26
C LEU A 13 4.54 -1.92 -10.66
N ASN A 14 4.74 -0.92 -11.53
CA ASN A 14 4.87 0.46 -11.11
C ASN A 14 3.77 1.28 -11.74
N LEU A 15 2.85 1.78 -10.92
CA LEU A 15 1.73 2.59 -11.36
C LEU A 15 1.79 4.00 -10.77
N THR A 16 3.00 4.47 -10.44
CA THR A 16 3.21 5.80 -9.87
C THR A 16 2.54 6.88 -10.72
N ARG A 17 1.80 7.76 -10.04
CA ARG A 17 1.14 8.93 -10.65
C ARG A 17 0.11 8.57 -11.71
N THR A 18 -0.49 7.39 -11.60
CA THR A 18 -1.60 7.01 -12.47
C THR A 18 -2.91 7.21 -11.71
N PRO A 19 -4.06 7.29 -12.42
CA PRO A 19 -5.35 7.38 -11.75
C PRO A 19 -5.84 6.03 -11.22
N THR A 20 -4.92 5.13 -10.88
CA THR A 20 -5.23 3.82 -10.34
C THR A 20 -5.95 3.94 -9.00
N GLY A 21 -7.12 3.34 -8.91
CA GLY A 21 -7.92 3.39 -7.69
C GLY A 21 -8.30 1.99 -7.22
N ASP A 22 -9.29 1.95 -6.33
CA ASP A 22 -9.66 0.70 -5.66
C ASP A 22 -10.21 -0.35 -6.62
N GLN A 23 -10.84 0.05 -7.71
CA GLN A 23 -11.33 -0.91 -8.70
C GLN A 23 -10.19 -1.68 -9.36
N ALA A 24 -9.10 -0.97 -9.64
CA ALA A 24 -7.93 -1.59 -10.26
C ALA A 24 -7.25 -2.58 -9.31
N ALA A 25 -7.37 -2.35 -8.01
CA ALA A 25 -6.76 -3.24 -7.02
C ALA A 25 -7.27 -4.67 -7.14
N VAL A 26 -8.53 -4.85 -7.55
CA VAL A 26 -9.10 -6.18 -7.73
C VAL A 26 -8.34 -6.94 -8.82
N ALA A 27 -8.06 -6.27 -9.95
CA ALA A 27 -7.30 -6.88 -11.04
C ALA A 27 -5.86 -7.14 -10.62
N ILE A 28 -5.24 -6.18 -9.92
CA ILE A 28 -3.86 -6.31 -9.45
C ILE A 28 -3.74 -7.50 -8.49
N GLY A 29 -4.75 -7.70 -7.65
CA GLY A 29 -4.77 -8.79 -6.69
C GLY A 29 -4.77 -10.19 -7.33
N LYS A 30 -5.00 -10.28 -8.62
CA LYS A 30 -4.95 -11.55 -9.36
C LYS A 30 -3.56 -11.86 -9.89
N LEU A 31 -2.62 -10.94 -9.75
CA LEU A 31 -1.24 -11.10 -10.22
C LEU A 31 -0.43 -11.81 -9.13
N THR A 32 -0.66 -13.10 -8.97
CA THR A 32 -0.16 -13.88 -7.84
C THR A 32 1.36 -14.01 -7.75
N LYS A 33 2.07 -13.66 -8.80
CA LYS A 33 3.54 -13.69 -8.79
C LYS A 33 4.16 -12.35 -8.40
N LEU A 34 3.33 -11.34 -8.12
CA LEU A 34 3.80 -10.00 -7.86
C LEU A 34 4.61 -9.94 -6.57
N GLU A 35 5.81 -9.37 -6.66
CA GLU A 35 6.73 -9.21 -5.53
C GLU A 35 6.91 -7.75 -5.15
N SER A 36 6.80 -6.84 -6.12
CA SER A 36 6.99 -5.42 -5.87
C SER A 36 5.87 -4.63 -6.54
N LEU A 37 5.21 -3.77 -5.77
CA LEU A 37 4.10 -2.97 -6.26
C LEU A 37 4.28 -1.52 -5.81
N ASN A 38 4.33 -0.62 -6.79
CA ASN A 38 4.46 0.80 -6.51
C ASN A 38 3.16 1.51 -6.87
N LEU A 39 2.49 2.04 -5.86
CA LEU A 39 1.24 2.78 -6.00
C LEU A 39 1.38 4.19 -5.44
N ASP A 40 2.60 4.76 -5.50
CA ASP A 40 2.82 6.14 -5.06
C ASP A 40 1.99 7.10 -5.92
N TYR A 41 1.38 8.07 -5.26
CA TYR A 41 0.59 9.12 -5.93
C TYR A 41 -0.54 8.56 -6.78
N THR A 42 -1.18 7.51 -6.30
CA THR A 42 -2.37 6.95 -6.95
C THR A 42 -3.62 7.31 -6.14
N ARG A 43 -4.77 6.84 -6.59
CA ARG A 43 -6.05 7.10 -5.92
C ARG A 43 -6.51 5.94 -5.03
N LEU A 44 -5.60 5.04 -4.70
CA LEU A 44 -5.90 3.91 -3.84
C LEU A 44 -6.29 4.36 -2.44
N THR A 45 -7.30 3.71 -1.86
CA THR A 45 -7.71 3.93 -0.47
C THR A 45 -7.66 2.61 0.28
N GLU A 46 -8.11 2.63 1.56
CA GLU A 46 -8.15 1.42 2.38
C GLU A 46 -8.91 0.28 1.73
N ARG A 47 -9.94 0.60 0.94
CA ARG A 47 -10.75 -0.43 0.31
C ARG A 47 -9.94 -1.29 -0.65
N GLY A 48 -9.03 -0.67 -1.39
CA GLY A 48 -8.22 -1.41 -2.35
C GLY A 48 -7.20 -2.30 -1.67
N LEU A 49 -6.78 -1.95 -0.47
CA LEU A 49 -5.78 -2.74 0.24
C LEU A 49 -6.26 -4.16 0.54
N THR A 50 -7.54 -4.35 0.80
CA THR A 50 -8.05 -5.70 1.10
C THR A 50 -7.89 -6.65 -0.07
N ALA A 51 -8.06 -6.14 -1.29
CA ALA A 51 -7.87 -6.95 -2.49
C ALA A 51 -6.40 -7.31 -2.71
N LEU A 52 -5.49 -6.41 -2.33
CA LEU A 52 -4.06 -6.63 -2.49
C LEU A 52 -3.47 -7.53 -1.40
N ALA A 53 -4.13 -7.62 -0.26
CA ALA A 53 -3.62 -8.39 0.87
C ALA A 53 -3.55 -9.89 0.58
N THR A 54 -4.22 -10.34 -0.46
CA THR A 54 -4.20 -11.75 -0.85
C THR A 54 -2.99 -12.13 -1.69
N LEU A 55 -2.15 -11.15 -2.10
CA LEU A 55 -0.97 -11.43 -2.91
C LEU A 55 0.05 -12.25 -2.11
N PRO A 56 0.32 -13.49 -2.52
CA PRO A 56 1.11 -14.41 -1.69
C PRO A 56 2.61 -14.15 -1.69
N SER A 57 3.11 -13.40 -2.67
CA SER A 57 4.55 -13.19 -2.82
C SER A 57 4.96 -11.73 -2.69
N LEU A 58 4.06 -10.85 -2.30
CA LEU A 58 4.36 -9.42 -2.26
C LEU A 58 5.35 -9.12 -1.13
N ARG A 59 6.48 -8.51 -1.48
CA ARG A 59 7.55 -8.15 -0.54
C ARG A 59 7.71 -6.66 -0.37
N GLU A 60 7.43 -5.89 -1.42
CA GLU A 60 7.56 -4.44 -1.39
C GLU A 60 6.27 -3.78 -1.81
N LEU A 61 5.80 -2.85 -0.99
CA LEU A 61 4.59 -2.08 -1.29
C LEU A 61 4.86 -0.61 -1.02
N ARG A 62 4.64 0.22 -2.02
CA ARG A 62 4.82 1.67 -1.89
C ARG A 62 3.48 2.37 -2.04
N LEU A 63 3.16 3.19 -1.05
CA LEU A 63 1.89 3.92 -0.97
C LEU A 63 2.12 5.38 -0.61
N ASP A 64 3.24 5.96 -1.07
CA ASP A 64 3.55 7.37 -0.79
C ASP A 64 2.41 8.25 -1.28
N SER A 65 1.93 9.10 -0.39
CA SER A 65 0.86 10.06 -0.69
C SER A 65 -0.48 9.43 -1.04
N ALA A 66 -0.69 8.16 -0.74
CA ALA A 66 -2.01 7.54 -0.88
C ALA A 66 -2.93 8.02 0.23
N THR A 67 -4.24 8.02 -0.03
CA THR A 67 -5.24 8.46 0.94
C THR A 67 -5.59 7.32 1.89
N ILE A 68 -4.66 6.99 2.78
CA ILE A 68 -4.81 5.89 3.74
C ILE A 68 -4.69 6.45 5.14
N THR A 69 -5.67 6.11 5.98
CA THR A 69 -5.73 6.54 7.37
C THR A 69 -5.45 5.37 8.29
N ASP A 70 -5.59 5.59 9.61
CA ASP A 70 -5.42 4.52 10.58
C ASP A 70 -6.42 3.38 10.36
N ALA A 71 -7.54 3.65 9.72
CA ALA A 71 -8.50 2.60 9.37
C ALA A 71 -7.88 1.56 8.43
N GLY A 72 -6.88 1.95 7.66
CA GLY A 72 -6.21 1.03 6.73
C GLY A 72 -5.13 0.17 7.37
N THR A 73 -4.77 0.44 8.63
CA THR A 73 -3.68 -0.30 9.26
C THR A 73 -4.01 -1.78 9.47
N GLU A 74 -5.28 -2.10 9.65
CA GLU A 74 -5.66 -3.51 9.79
C GLU A 74 -5.40 -4.28 8.49
N ALA A 75 -5.76 -3.69 7.35
CA ALA A 75 -5.50 -4.32 6.07
C ALA A 75 -4.00 -4.42 5.82
N LEU A 76 -3.24 -3.36 6.12
CA LEU A 76 -1.79 -3.38 5.96
C LEU A 76 -1.14 -4.42 6.86
N ALA A 77 -1.66 -4.60 8.07
CA ALA A 77 -1.12 -5.57 9.02
C ALA A 77 -1.29 -7.01 8.53
N SER A 78 -2.20 -7.25 7.60
CA SER A 78 -2.42 -8.59 7.05
C SER A 78 -1.43 -8.95 5.94
N PHE A 79 -0.61 -8.02 5.49
CA PHE A 79 0.40 -8.28 4.45
C PHE A 79 1.63 -8.94 5.09
N LYS A 80 1.50 -10.19 5.48
CA LYS A 80 2.53 -10.87 6.29
C LYS A 80 3.82 -11.18 5.54
N THR A 81 3.80 -11.09 4.21
CA THR A 81 4.99 -11.35 3.40
C THR A 81 5.84 -10.09 3.16
N LEU A 82 5.37 -8.92 3.56
CA LEU A 82 6.08 -7.67 3.28
C LEU A 82 7.41 -7.59 4.01
N GLU A 83 8.42 -7.15 3.28
CA GLU A 83 9.75 -6.84 3.81
C GLU A 83 9.98 -5.34 3.84
N SER A 84 9.28 -4.59 2.99
CA SER A 84 9.39 -3.14 2.92
C SER A 84 8.02 -2.53 2.62
N LEU A 85 7.64 -1.54 3.41
CA LEU A 85 6.37 -0.83 3.25
C LEU A 85 6.62 0.67 3.34
N ASN A 86 6.24 1.40 2.30
CA ASN A 86 6.34 2.85 2.31
C ASN A 86 4.95 3.45 2.44
N VAL A 87 4.69 4.09 3.57
CA VAL A 87 3.44 4.80 3.84
C VAL A 87 3.73 6.28 4.10
N TYR A 88 4.79 6.79 3.48
CA TYR A 88 5.20 8.19 3.63
C TYR A 88 4.09 9.11 3.07
N HIS A 89 3.89 10.22 3.73
CA HIS A 89 2.88 11.22 3.34
C HIS A 89 1.44 10.69 3.25
N THR A 90 1.15 9.61 3.96
CA THR A 90 -0.24 9.15 4.10
C THR A 90 -0.86 9.84 5.32
N LEU A 91 -2.11 9.50 5.61
CA LEU A 91 -2.83 10.06 6.75
C LEU A 91 -2.74 9.17 7.99
N ILE A 92 -1.84 8.19 7.97
CA ILE A 92 -1.60 7.31 9.12
C ILE A 92 -0.94 8.13 10.23
N THR A 93 -1.49 8.03 11.44
CA THR A 93 -0.93 8.72 12.60
C THR A 93 0.14 7.88 13.28
N ASP A 94 0.79 8.46 14.29
CA ASP A 94 1.80 7.73 15.06
C ASP A 94 1.21 6.47 15.68
N LYS A 95 -0.04 6.51 16.13
CA LYS A 95 -0.71 5.35 16.70
C LYS A 95 -0.85 4.23 15.67
N GLY A 96 -1.24 4.56 14.45
CA GLY A 96 -1.37 3.58 13.38
C GLY A 96 -0.02 2.99 13.00
N TYR A 97 1.02 3.83 12.99
CA TYR A 97 2.37 3.39 12.70
C TYR A 97 2.86 2.38 13.75
N GLN A 98 2.62 2.67 15.04
CA GLN A 98 3.02 1.74 16.10
C GLN A 98 2.31 0.40 15.96
N LYS A 99 1.05 0.42 15.57
CA LYS A 99 0.31 -0.82 15.33
C LYS A 99 0.93 -1.63 14.19
N LEU A 100 1.34 -0.95 13.12
CA LEU A 100 2.01 -1.62 11.99
C LEU A 100 3.33 -2.23 12.41
N LYS A 101 4.12 -1.53 13.23
CA LYS A 101 5.39 -2.05 13.70
C LYS A 101 5.19 -3.32 14.52
N GLN A 102 4.16 -3.36 15.34
CA GLN A 102 3.86 -4.54 16.15
C GLN A 102 3.38 -5.70 15.30
N SER A 103 2.60 -5.42 14.26
CA SER A 103 2.03 -6.47 13.40
C SER A 103 3.01 -7.00 12.38
N LEU A 104 3.97 -6.16 11.95
CA LEU A 104 4.93 -6.50 10.90
C LEU A 104 6.35 -6.25 11.40
N PRO A 105 6.81 -6.99 12.43
CA PRO A 105 8.09 -6.67 13.08
C PRO A 105 9.31 -6.85 12.18
N GLY A 106 9.22 -7.71 11.17
CA GLY A 106 10.31 -7.90 10.22
C GLY A 106 10.28 -6.99 9.01
N CYS A 107 9.29 -6.10 8.93
CA CYS A 107 9.11 -5.23 7.79
C CYS A 107 9.72 -3.86 8.05
N ARG A 108 10.47 -3.34 7.07
CA ARG A 108 10.97 -1.97 7.16
C ARG A 108 9.87 -1.02 6.71
N ILE A 109 9.43 -0.15 7.60
CA ILE A 109 8.33 0.77 7.35
C ILE A 109 8.85 2.19 7.25
N VAL A 110 8.63 2.83 6.10
CA VAL A 110 8.96 4.24 5.89
C VAL A 110 7.72 5.05 6.24
N TYR A 111 7.84 5.94 7.21
CA TYR A 111 6.72 6.68 7.77
C TYR A 111 7.17 8.08 8.20
N GLU A 112 6.28 9.05 8.08
CA GLU A 112 6.51 10.41 8.53
C GLU A 112 5.30 10.83 9.37
N ARG A 113 5.51 10.93 10.69
CA ARG A 113 4.41 11.18 11.63
C ARG A 113 3.70 12.51 11.38
N GLU A 114 4.42 13.50 10.92
CA GLU A 114 3.84 14.82 10.72
C GLU A 114 3.00 14.92 9.44
N SER A 115 3.05 13.93 8.59
CA SER A 115 2.28 13.92 7.36
C SER A 115 0.77 13.98 7.61
N ALA A 116 0.31 13.42 8.73
CA ALA A 116 -1.10 13.39 9.07
C ALA A 116 -1.58 14.65 9.78
N LEU A 117 -0.68 15.55 10.17
CA LEU A 117 -1.05 16.77 10.90
C LEU A 117 -1.60 17.82 9.94
N PRO A 118 -2.72 18.47 10.30
CA PRO A 118 -3.34 19.47 9.39
C PRO A 118 -2.43 20.60 8.97
N ILE A 119 -1.59 21.10 9.89
CA ILE A 119 -0.68 22.21 9.58
C ILE A 119 0.30 21.80 8.49
N ARG A 120 0.83 20.60 8.59
CA ARG A 120 1.80 20.09 7.63
C ARG A 120 1.17 19.94 6.25
N ARG A 121 -0.07 19.43 6.22
CA ARG A 121 -0.78 19.19 4.97
C ARG A 121 -1.27 20.47 4.32
N GLY A 122 -1.52 21.51 5.14
CA GLY A 122 -2.02 22.78 4.64
C GLY A 122 -0.94 23.71 4.13
N SER A 123 0.32 23.41 4.39
CA SER A 123 1.42 24.22 3.92
C SER A 123 2.00 23.67 2.61
#